data_32b9bdc101354750ed97621fb80bce9b
#
_entry.id   32b9bdc101354750ed97621fb80bce9b
#
_cell.length_a   1.000
_cell.length_b   1.000
_cell.length_c   1.000
_cell.angle_alpha   90.00
_cell.angle_beta   90.00
_cell.angle_gamma   90.00
#
_symmetry.space_group_name_H-M   'P 1'
#
loop_
_entity.id
_entity.type
_entity.pdbx_description
1 polymer ?
#
loop_
_entity_poly.entity_id
_entity_poly.type
_entity_poly.pdbx_seq_one_letter_code
_entity_poly.pdbx_strand_id
1 'polypeptide(L)'
;GLVDPHMHCGIYGPLDQDARSESLAAAQGGVTSSLNYMRTGGYYMQRGGPYADVYPEVLAKSENNFWVDYAYHLAPLDRTHIGEIDMLIEKFGVTSFKIFMFYGGYGLHGASNSQREFLMIDENERYDIAHFEFVMRGVQRAMLRRPELKDSISLGLHCELADILRAYTQMVEGGAKITDLDTYLTGETHDPECVDCAPLTGLRAYSAARPPHSEGLAITIASYLAHETNCLNINLLHLTSRKAVEAAMTMAKAFPHVNFRREVTIGHLCLDYDAKVGGFAKVNPPIRSRADVEFLWESLLDGKLDWVCSDHACCKFEMKLGKGDSDNIFVAKSGFGGTEFLLPALITEGRKRGLSWNKIAELTSWTAARRFGLHGKGDIAPGFDADIVLVDPNKSFVAGNEVSESQQGYSVFEGMEMSASITHTFLRGRLIYGPDGAVGQPSGQYLHRPYGG
;
A
#
# COMPACT_ATOMS: atom_id res chain seq x y z
N GLY A 1 -5.99 -17.15 9.41
CA GLY A 1 -5.31 -16.68 8.20
C GLY A 1 -5.11 -15.18 8.22
N LEU A 2 -4.12 -14.70 7.48
CA LEU A 2 -3.83 -13.27 7.42
C LEU A 2 -4.85 -12.55 6.54
N VAL A 3 -5.08 -11.29 6.86
CA VAL A 3 -5.77 -10.32 6.01
C VAL A 3 -4.73 -9.29 5.57
N ASP A 4 -4.33 -9.35 4.30
CA ASP A 4 -3.44 -8.33 3.71
C ASP A 4 -4.32 -7.23 3.10
N PRO A 5 -4.47 -6.08 3.78
CA PRO A 5 -5.43 -5.06 3.36
C PRO A 5 -4.90 -4.14 2.25
N HIS A 6 -3.72 -4.42 1.69
CA HIS A 6 -3.10 -3.52 0.74
C HIS A 6 -2.25 -4.28 -0.30
N MET A 7 -2.85 -4.55 -1.45
CA MET A 7 -2.20 -5.16 -2.62
C MET A 7 -2.59 -4.44 -3.91
N HIS A 8 -1.84 -4.67 -4.99
CA HIS A 8 -1.97 -4.00 -6.28
C HIS A 8 -1.96 -4.98 -7.48
N CYS A 9 -2.80 -6.02 -7.48
CA CYS A 9 -2.91 -6.92 -8.62
C CYS A 9 -3.36 -6.17 -9.88
N GLY A 10 -2.69 -6.40 -11.00
CA GLY A 10 -3.00 -5.80 -12.30
C GLY A 10 -2.40 -4.42 -12.56
N ILE A 11 -1.52 -3.91 -11.67
CA ILE A 11 -0.93 -2.57 -11.86
C ILE A 11 0.02 -2.51 -13.06
N TYR A 12 0.84 -3.54 -13.28
CA TYR A 12 1.85 -3.60 -14.35
C TYR A 12 1.62 -4.76 -15.33
N GLY A 13 0.79 -5.72 -14.98
CA GLY A 13 0.40 -6.85 -15.79
C GLY A 13 -1.11 -6.94 -16.00
N PRO A 14 -1.60 -7.89 -16.80
CA PRO A 14 -3.03 -8.17 -16.89
C PRO A 14 -3.59 -8.62 -15.54
N LEU A 15 -4.76 -8.09 -15.17
CA LEU A 15 -5.37 -8.34 -13.85
C LEU A 15 -5.61 -9.83 -13.56
N ASP A 16 -6.09 -10.59 -14.54
CA ASP A 16 -6.34 -12.03 -14.41
C ASP A 16 -5.07 -12.84 -14.16
N GLN A 17 -3.95 -12.45 -14.78
CA GLN A 17 -2.65 -13.09 -14.58
C GLN A 17 -2.07 -12.76 -13.20
N ASP A 18 -2.01 -11.46 -12.86
CA ASP A 18 -1.51 -11.01 -11.55
C ASP A 18 -2.39 -11.55 -10.42
N ALA A 19 -3.73 -11.57 -10.59
CA ALA A 19 -4.64 -12.16 -9.63
C ALA A 19 -4.27 -13.61 -9.32
N ARG A 20 -3.88 -14.38 -10.35
CA ARG A 20 -3.53 -15.78 -10.19
C ARG A 20 -2.15 -15.97 -9.55
N SER A 21 -1.12 -15.31 -10.04
CA SER A 21 0.24 -15.48 -9.53
C SER A 21 0.44 -14.84 -8.17
N GLU A 22 0.02 -13.59 -8.01
CA GLU A 22 0.33 -12.84 -6.79
C GLU A 22 -0.55 -13.24 -5.61
N SER A 23 -1.78 -13.73 -5.87
CA SER A 23 -2.57 -14.33 -4.80
C SER A 23 -2.06 -15.74 -4.41
N LEU A 24 -1.32 -16.44 -5.29
CA LEU A 24 -0.61 -17.65 -4.91
C LEU A 24 0.56 -17.32 -3.97
N ALA A 25 1.34 -16.30 -4.29
CA ALA A 25 2.38 -15.79 -3.39
C ALA A 25 1.77 -15.37 -2.03
N ALA A 26 0.61 -14.72 -2.03
CA ALA A 26 -0.12 -14.39 -0.81
C ALA A 26 -0.49 -15.65 -0.01
N ALA A 27 -1.02 -16.69 -0.67
CA ALA A 27 -1.33 -17.97 -0.02
C ALA A 27 -0.07 -18.64 0.57
N GLN A 28 1.07 -18.58 -0.13
CA GLN A 28 2.38 -19.01 0.38
C GLN A 28 2.75 -18.30 1.68
N GLY A 29 2.49 -16.99 1.77
CA GLY A 29 2.74 -16.15 2.95
C GLY A 29 1.72 -16.32 4.08
N GLY A 30 0.71 -17.19 3.94
CA GLY A 30 -0.33 -17.39 4.95
C GLY A 30 -1.49 -16.40 4.85
N VAL A 31 -1.54 -15.58 3.82
CA VAL A 31 -2.67 -14.69 3.55
C VAL A 31 -3.86 -15.52 3.07
N THR A 32 -5.04 -15.25 3.59
CA THR A 32 -6.30 -15.89 3.21
C THR A 32 -7.32 -14.89 2.68
N SER A 33 -7.11 -13.61 2.94
CA SER A 33 -7.94 -12.53 2.40
C SER A 33 -7.06 -11.35 2.00
N SER A 34 -7.23 -10.84 0.78
CA SER A 34 -6.53 -9.68 0.25
C SER A 34 -7.49 -8.56 -0.13
N LEU A 35 -7.13 -7.32 0.17
CA LEU A 35 -7.82 -6.16 -0.37
C LEU A 35 -6.91 -5.46 -1.38
N ASN A 36 -7.40 -5.36 -2.61
CA ASN A 36 -6.63 -4.87 -3.74
C ASN A 36 -7.04 -3.46 -4.10
N TYR A 37 -6.08 -2.58 -4.33
CA TYR A 37 -6.37 -1.26 -4.90
C TYR A 37 -6.72 -1.38 -6.38
N MET A 38 -7.76 -0.65 -6.79
CA MET A 38 -8.18 -0.58 -8.18
C MET A 38 -8.57 0.85 -8.54
N ARG A 39 -8.13 1.31 -9.70
CA ARG A 39 -8.56 2.56 -10.29
C ARG A 39 -8.73 2.47 -11.80
N THR A 40 -9.50 3.37 -12.36
CA THR A 40 -9.51 3.66 -13.79
C THR A 40 -8.26 4.45 -14.21
N GLY A 41 -7.99 4.59 -15.50
CA GLY A 41 -6.86 5.33 -16.02
C GLY A 41 -5.81 4.46 -16.72
N GLY A 42 -4.58 4.96 -16.85
CA GLY A 42 -3.47 4.36 -17.60
C GLY A 42 -2.87 3.06 -17.04
N TYR A 43 -3.35 2.56 -15.90
CA TYR A 43 -2.92 1.31 -15.26
C TYR A 43 -4.12 0.42 -14.96
N TYR A 44 -3.89 -0.82 -14.50
CA TYR A 44 -4.91 -1.82 -14.21
C TYR A 44 -5.72 -2.17 -15.47
N MET A 45 -6.90 -1.64 -15.64
CA MET A 45 -7.76 -1.91 -16.79
C MET A 45 -7.39 -1.09 -18.05
N GLN A 46 -6.48 -0.12 -17.94
CA GLN A 46 -6.05 0.79 -19.02
C GLN A 46 -7.23 1.49 -19.71
N ARG A 47 -8.24 1.87 -18.96
CA ARG A 47 -9.40 2.61 -19.43
C ARG A 47 -9.93 3.56 -18.37
N GLY A 48 -10.52 4.66 -18.84
CA GLY A 48 -11.30 5.59 -18.03
C GLY A 48 -12.77 5.21 -17.97
N GLY A 49 -13.56 6.04 -17.33
CA GLY A 49 -15.02 5.99 -17.31
C GLY A 49 -15.61 5.52 -15.98
N PRO A 50 -16.95 5.50 -15.89
CA PRO A 50 -17.68 5.18 -14.67
C PRO A 50 -17.40 3.78 -14.15
N TYR A 51 -17.36 3.62 -12.82
CA TYR A 51 -17.24 2.29 -12.21
C TYR A 51 -18.44 1.39 -12.47
N ALA A 52 -19.61 1.96 -12.74
CA ALA A 52 -20.78 1.18 -13.17
C ALA A 52 -20.47 0.30 -14.38
N ASP A 53 -19.60 0.76 -15.29
CA ASP A 53 -19.20 0.06 -16.50
C ASP A 53 -17.91 -0.74 -16.33
N VAL A 54 -16.96 -0.21 -15.54
CA VAL A 54 -15.61 -0.80 -15.40
C VAL A 54 -15.57 -1.91 -14.36
N TYR A 55 -16.26 -1.74 -13.23
CA TYR A 55 -16.12 -2.64 -12.10
C TYR A 55 -16.69 -4.05 -12.33
N PRO A 56 -17.79 -4.26 -13.07
CA PRO A 56 -18.22 -5.62 -13.48
C PRO A 56 -17.15 -6.37 -14.26
N GLU A 57 -16.37 -5.69 -15.11
CA GLU A 57 -15.26 -6.29 -15.87
C GLU A 57 -14.09 -6.66 -14.92
N VAL A 58 -13.78 -5.81 -13.94
CA VAL A 58 -12.79 -6.12 -12.89
C VAL A 58 -13.17 -7.41 -12.16
N LEU A 59 -14.43 -7.55 -11.75
CA LEU A 59 -14.92 -8.75 -11.07
C LEU A 59 -14.85 -9.99 -11.97
N ALA A 60 -15.23 -9.86 -13.25
CA ALA A 60 -15.17 -10.97 -14.21
C ALA A 60 -13.73 -11.45 -14.46
N LYS A 61 -12.74 -10.53 -14.50
CA LYS A 61 -11.31 -10.88 -14.61
C LYS A 61 -10.73 -11.47 -13.33
N SER A 62 -11.32 -11.18 -12.19
CA SER A 62 -10.89 -11.68 -10.88
C SER A 62 -11.45 -13.07 -10.58
N GLU A 63 -12.65 -13.34 -11.05
CA GLU A 63 -13.37 -14.60 -10.77
C GLU A 63 -12.57 -15.81 -11.24
N ASN A 64 -12.44 -16.82 -10.37
CA ASN A 64 -11.67 -18.05 -10.59
C ASN A 64 -10.15 -17.86 -10.80
N ASN A 65 -9.62 -16.66 -10.56
CA ASN A 65 -8.18 -16.38 -10.67
C ASN A 65 -7.49 -16.20 -9.31
N PHE A 66 -8.20 -15.75 -8.27
CA PHE A 66 -7.61 -15.61 -6.94
C PHE A 66 -7.52 -16.94 -6.18
N TRP A 67 -6.38 -17.21 -5.57
CA TRP A 67 -6.18 -18.31 -4.63
C TRP A 67 -6.75 -18.03 -3.23
N VAL A 68 -6.75 -16.76 -2.84
CA VAL A 68 -7.26 -16.26 -1.55
C VAL A 68 -8.53 -15.44 -1.77
N ASP A 69 -9.34 -15.27 -0.75
CA ASP A 69 -10.51 -14.39 -0.85
C ASP A 69 -10.07 -12.95 -1.11
N TYR A 70 -10.87 -12.19 -1.85
CA TYR A 70 -10.46 -10.87 -2.30
C TYR A 70 -11.58 -9.83 -2.24
N ALA A 71 -11.17 -8.58 -2.05
CA ALA A 71 -12.00 -7.39 -2.19
C ALA A 71 -11.18 -6.25 -2.80
N TYR A 72 -11.84 -5.11 -3.03
CA TYR A 72 -11.19 -3.95 -3.64
C TYR A 72 -11.40 -2.67 -2.84
N HIS A 73 -10.36 -1.80 -2.88
CA HIS A 73 -10.44 -0.38 -2.58
C HIS A 73 -10.51 0.37 -3.90
N LEU A 74 -11.58 1.12 -4.14
CA LEU A 74 -11.74 1.87 -5.39
C LEU A 74 -11.34 3.33 -5.22
N ALA A 75 -10.74 3.90 -6.28
CA ALA A 75 -10.31 5.28 -6.28
C ALA A 75 -11.34 6.20 -6.94
N PRO A 76 -12.02 7.09 -6.20
CA PRO A 76 -12.81 8.15 -6.80
C PRO A 76 -11.89 9.23 -7.42
N LEU A 77 -11.72 9.22 -8.76
CA LEU A 77 -10.79 10.09 -9.49
C LEU A 77 -11.46 11.37 -10.04
N ASP A 78 -12.76 11.35 -10.20
CA ASP A 78 -13.54 12.45 -10.74
C ASP A 78 -14.91 12.55 -10.04
N ARG A 79 -15.73 13.54 -10.43
CA ARG A 79 -17.05 13.76 -9.83
C ARG A 79 -18.04 12.63 -10.13
N THR A 80 -17.89 11.92 -11.25
CA THR A 80 -18.72 10.75 -11.59
C THR A 80 -18.48 9.65 -10.57
N HIS A 81 -17.21 9.32 -10.31
CA HIS A 81 -16.85 8.32 -9.30
C HIS A 81 -17.31 8.68 -7.89
N ILE A 82 -17.25 9.98 -7.52
CA ILE A 82 -17.82 10.46 -6.23
C ILE A 82 -19.33 10.21 -6.19
N GLY A 83 -20.02 10.43 -7.33
CA GLY A 83 -21.44 10.15 -7.47
C GLY A 83 -21.81 8.68 -7.31
N GLU A 84 -20.91 7.78 -7.70
CA GLU A 84 -21.10 6.32 -7.69
C GLU A 84 -20.85 5.66 -6.33
N ILE A 85 -20.28 6.34 -5.34
CA ILE A 85 -19.92 5.75 -4.02
C ILE A 85 -21.10 4.98 -3.40
N ASP A 86 -22.30 5.55 -3.39
CA ASP A 86 -23.48 4.89 -2.84
C ASP A 86 -23.83 3.59 -3.58
N MET A 87 -23.82 3.62 -4.91
CA MET A 87 -24.09 2.47 -5.77
C MET A 87 -23.03 1.38 -5.59
N LEU A 88 -21.76 1.76 -5.48
CA LEU A 88 -20.65 0.82 -5.26
C LEU A 88 -20.78 0.07 -3.93
N ILE A 89 -21.22 0.75 -2.89
CA ILE A 89 -21.49 0.12 -1.59
C ILE A 89 -22.69 -0.81 -1.70
N GLU A 90 -23.79 -0.34 -2.25
CA GLU A 90 -25.07 -1.06 -2.27
C GLU A 90 -25.03 -2.29 -3.18
N LYS A 91 -24.53 -2.12 -4.40
CA LYS A 91 -24.56 -3.17 -5.42
C LYS A 91 -23.40 -4.16 -5.29
N PHE A 92 -22.23 -3.66 -4.89
CA PHE A 92 -21.00 -4.44 -4.93
C PHE A 92 -20.33 -4.64 -3.56
N GLY A 93 -20.84 -4.06 -2.49
CA GLY A 93 -20.23 -4.18 -1.16
C GLY A 93 -18.84 -3.54 -1.07
N VAL A 94 -18.55 -2.52 -1.90
CA VAL A 94 -17.30 -1.77 -1.83
C VAL A 94 -17.44 -0.72 -0.74
N THR A 95 -16.95 -1.01 0.46
CA THR A 95 -17.04 -0.10 1.63
C THR A 95 -15.78 0.70 1.87
N SER A 96 -14.72 0.47 1.13
CA SER A 96 -13.46 1.22 1.29
C SER A 96 -12.99 1.83 -0.03
N PHE A 97 -12.54 3.07 0.07
CA PHE A 97 -12.03 3.88 -1.03
C PHE A 97 -10.60 4.28 -0.74
N LYS A 98 -9.82 4.59 -1.77
CA LYS A 98 -8.40 5.00 -1.61
C LYS A 98 -8.03 6.06 -2.64
N ILE A 99 -7.37 7.12 -2.21
CA ILE A 99 -6.81 8.15 -3.09
C ILE A 99 -5.32 8.36 -2.84
N PHE A 100 -4.62 8.80 -3.89
CA PHE A 100 -3.21 9.21 -3.84
C PHE A 100 -3.17 10.73 -3.96
N MET A 101 -2.77 11.44 -2.89
CA MET A 101 -2.85 12.90 -2.86
C MET A 101 -1.90 13.59 -3.84
N PHE A 102 -0.88 12.90 -4.35
CA PHE A 102 0.07 13.50 -5.30
C PHE A 102 -0.32 13.38 -6.77
N TYR A 103 -1.32 12.59 -7.16
CA TYR A 103 -1.68 12.40 -8.57
C TYR A 103 -2.13 13.69 -9.28
N GLY A 104 -2.58 14.70 -8.57
CA GLY A 104 -3.04 15.97 -9.12
C GLY A 104 -1.97 16.78 -9.84
N GLY A 105 -0.70 16.45 -9.71
CA GLY A 105 0.40 17.18 -10.35
C GLY A 105 1.68 16.39 -10.48
N TYR A 106 1.62 15.08 -10.17
CA TYR A 106 2.78 14.21 -10.20
C TYR A 106 2.35 12.78 -10.53
N GLY A 107 2.89 12.18 -11.58
CA GLY A 107 2.54 10.82 -11.99
C GLY A 107 3.11 9.75 -11.04
N LEU A 108 2.67 8.51 -11.21
CA LEU A 108 3.07 7.37 -10.37
C LEU A 108 4.60 7.21 -10.24
N HIS A 109 5.33 7.51 -11.31
CA HIS A 109 6.79 7.41 -11.37
C HIS A 109 7.49 8.78 -11.46
N GLY A 110 6.74 9.87 -11.27
CA GLY A 110 7.28 11.24 -11.43
C GLY A 110 7.37 11.75 -12.87
N ALA A 111 7.29 10.88 -13.88
CA ALA A 111 7.51 11.24 -15.28
C ALA A 111 6.27 11.82 -16.00
N SER A 112 5.06 11.68 -15.44
CA SER A 112 3.82 12.18 -16.07
C SER A 112 3.46 13.55 -15.51
N ASN A 113 3.43 14.56 -16.38
CA ASN A 113 2.98 15.91 -16.08
C ASN A 113 1.52 16.16 -16.53
N SER A 114 0.91 15.19 -17.23
CA SER A 114 -0.46 15.29 -17.74
C SER A 114 -1.41 14.45 -16.88
N GLN A 115 -2.18 15.11 -16.02
CA GLN A 115 -3.25 14.50 -15.26
C GLN A 115 -4.28 13.82 -16.17
N ARG A 116 -4.63 14.46 -17.27
CA ARG A 116 -5.59 13.95 -18.26
C ARG A 116 -5.15 12.60 -18.84
N GLU A 117 -3.89 12.49 -19.27
CA GLU A 117 -3.36 11.24 -19.84
C GLU A 117 -3.21 10.16 -18.79
N PHE A 118 -2.69 10.52 -17.62
CA PHE A 118 -2.38 9.56 -16.55
C PHE A 118 -3.63 9.00 -15.87
N LEU A 119 -4.60 9.87 -15.54
CA LEU A 119 -5.85 9.49 -14.87
C LEU A 119 -6.98 9.17 -15.85
N MET A 120 -6.84 9.55 -17.14
CA MET A 120 -7.87 9.40 -18.17
C MET A 120 -9.21 10.03 -17.78
N ILE A 121 -9.16 11.21 -17.17
CA ILE A 121 -10.33 12.00 -16.76
C ILE A 121 -10.58 13.17 -17.72
N ASP A 122 -11.76 13.77 -17.66
CA ASP A 122 -12.16 14.92 -18.48
C ASP A 122 -11.23 16.13 -18.25
N GLU A 123 -11.08 16.98 -19.26
CA GLU A 123 -10.23 18.18 -19.18
C GLU A 123 -10.65 19.16 -18.09
N ASN A 124 -11.94 19.17 -17.76
CA ASN A 124 -12.53 20.06 -16.74
C ASN A 124 -12.46 19.45 -15.34
N GLU A 125 -12.09 18.19 -15.20
CA GLU A 125 -11.88 17.55 -13.90
C GLU A 125 -10.53 17.96 -13.31
N ARG A 126 -10.53 18.17 -12.00
CA ARG A 126 -9.34 18.51 -11.25
C ARG A 126 -9.14 17.51 -10.13
N TYR A 127 -7.92 16.97 -10.03
CA TYR A 127 -7.53 16.08 -8.95
C TYR A 127 -6.58 16.84 -8.01
N ASP A 128 -7.14 17.67 -7.16
CA ASP A 128 -6.47 18.59 -6.25
C ASP A 128 -7.05 18.52 -4.84
N ILE A 129 -6.66 19.43 -3.95
CA ILE A 129 -7.14 19.47 -2.55
C ILE A 129 -8.66 19.58 -2.48
N ALA A 130 -9.30 20.34 -3.40
CA ALA A 130 -10.75 20.46 -3.43
C ALA A 130 -11.41 19.12 -3.83
N HIS A 131 -10.83 18.39 -4.77
CA HIS A 131 -11.29 17.05 -5.11
C HIS A 131 -11.23 16.12 -3.89
N PHE A 132 -10.15 16.15 -3.10
CA PHE A 132 -10.03 15.33 -1.89
C PHE A 132 -11.13 15.64 -0.88
N GLU A 133 -11.46 16.92 -0.70
CA GLU A 133 -12.60 17.32 0.12
C GLU A 133 -13.91 16.73 -0.40
N PHE A 134 -14.17 16.80 -1.70
CA PHE A 134 -15.41 16.26 -2.28
C PHE A 134 -15.48 14.73 -2.20
N VAL A 135 -14.36 14.01 -2.32
CA VAL A 135 -14.31 12.57 -2.04
C VAL A 135 -14.71 12.30 -0.59
N MET A 136 -14.15 13.03 0.37
CA MET A 136 -14.49 12.88 1.80
C MET A 136 -15.97 13.18 2.07
N ARG A 137 -16.56 14.21 1.43
CA ARG A 137 -18.00 14.49 1.50
C ARG A 137 -18.84 13.36 0.90
N GLY A 138 -18.38 12.74 -0.20
CA GLY A 138 -19.04 11.57 -0.79
C GLY A 138 -19.04 10.36 0.14
N VAL A 139 -17.90 10.07 0.77
CA VAL A 139 -17.77 8.98 1.76
C VAL A 139 -18.63 9.26 3.00
N GLN A 140 -18.59 10.49 3.52
CA GLN A 140 -19.42 10.92 4.65
C GLN A 140 -20.92 10.81 4.34
N ARG A 141 -21.35 11.24 3.15
CA ARG A 141 -22.73 11.07 2.70
C ARG A 141 -23.18 9.60 2.73
N ALA A 142 -22.32 8.70 2.29
CA ALA A 142 -22.59 7.27 2.32
C ALA A 142 -22.72 6.73 3.76
N MET A 143 -21.87 7.17 4.68
CA MET A 143 -21.99 6.84 6.11
C MET A 143 -23.30 7.32 6.72
N LEU A 144 -23.75 8.51 6.38
CA LEU A 144 -25.04 9.06 6.87
C LEU A 144 -26.26 8.30 6.33
N ARG A 145 -26.18 7.84 5.08
CA ARG A 145 -27.26 7.10 4.44
C ARG A 145 -27.34 5.65 4.90
N ARG A 146 -26.21 5.10 5.39
CA ARG A 146 -26.07 3.72 5.86
C ARG A 146 -25.39 3.68 7.22
N PRO A 147 -26.08 4.14 8.27
CA PRO A 147 -25.49 4.21 9.62
C PRO A 147 -25.10 2.85 10.17
N GLU A 148 -25.71 1.77 9.70
CA GLU A 148 -25.38 0.37 10.02
C GLU A 148 -24.02 -0.06 9.45
N LEU A 149 -23.55 0.57 8.38
CA LEU A 149 -22.25 0.32 7.73
C LEU A 149 -21.19 1.35 8.09
N LYS A 150 -21.50 2.34 8.90
CA LYS A 150 -20.63 3.49 9.16
C LYS A 150 -19.21 3.10 9.59
N ASP A 151 -19.06 2.02 10.36
CA ASP A 151 -17.76 1.59 10.89
C ASP A 151 -16.93 0.81 9.85
N SER A 152 -17.56 0.28 8.80
CA SER A 152 -16.93 -0.43 7.69
C SER A 152 -16.62 0.49 6.50
N ILE A 153 -17.32 1.63 6.36
CA ILE A 153 -17.05 2.61 5.29
C ILE A 153 -15.84 3.43 5.67
N SER A 154 -14.80 3.47 4.82
CA SER A 154 -13.55 4.17 5.12
C SER A 154 -12.84 4.71 3.88
N LEU A 155 -11.98 5.70 4.07
CA LEU A 155 -11.12 6.27 3.04
C LEU A 155 -9.66 6.09 3.41
N GLY A 156 -8.91 5.42 2.54
CA GLY A 156 -7.45 5.28 2.60
C GLY A 156 -6.76 6.42 1.85
N LEU A 157 -5.68 6.92 2.41
CA LEU A 157 -4.94 8.06 1.87
C LEU A 157 -3.46 7.73 1.75
N HIS A 158 -2.95 7.74 0.51
CA HIS A 158 -1.53 7.85 0.25
C HIS A 158 -1.13 9.32 0.41
N CYS A 159 -0.45 9.63 1.50
CA CYS A 159 -0.18 10.99 1.93
C CYS A 159 1.19 11.47 1.45
N GLU A 160 1.27 12.07 0.28
CA GLU A 160 2.40 12.85 -0.22
C GLU A 160 1.86 14.01 -1.07
N LEU A 161 2.53 15.16 -1.09
CA LEU A 161 2.09 16.35 -1.82
C LEU A 161 2.85 16.54 -3.12
N ALA A 162 2.13 16.64 -4.24
CA ALA A 162 2.67 16.80 -5.58
C ALA A 162 3.64 17.99 -5.72
N ASP A 163 3.32 19.13 -5.13
CA ASP A 163 4.13 20.35 -5.24
C ASP A 163 5.51 20.19 -4.59
N ILE A 164 5.53 19.59 -3.39
CA ILE A 164 6.79 19.26 -2.70
C ILE A 164 7.59 18.26 -3.50
N LEU A 165 6.95 17.16 -3.95
CA LEU A 165 7.64 16.12 -4.71
C LEU A 165 8.26 16.67 -6.00
N ARG A 166 7.53 17.53 -6.71
CA ARG A 166 8.01 18.14 -7.96
C ARG A 166 9.25 19.00 -7.73
N ALA A 167 9.19 19.90 -6.74
CA ALA A 167 10.30 20.80 -6.43
C ALA A 167 11.56 20.00 -6.01
N TYR A 168 11.40 19.06 -5.08
CA TYR A 168 12.53 18.27 -4.58
C TYR A 168 13.09 17.29 -5.62
N THR A 169 12.26 16.72 -6.48
CA THR A 169 12.74 15.88 -7.59
C THR A 169 13.61 16.70 -8.54
N GLN A 170 13.17 17.89 -8.93
CA GLN A 170 13.96 18.78 -9.79
C GLN A 170 15.31 19.16 -9.16
N MET A 171 15.32 19.46 -7.86
CA MET A 171 16.56 19.78 -7.14
C MET A 171 17.52 18.58 -7.13
N VAL A 172 17.04 17.38 -6.79
CA VAL A 172 17.87 16.17 -6.71
C VAL A 172 18.39 15.75 -8.09
N GLU A 173 17.55 15.77 -9.13
CA GLU A 173 17.96 15.47 -10.51
C GLU A 173 18.95 16.51 -11.05
N GLY A 174 18.84 17.77 -10.62
CA GLY A 174 19.78 18.84 -10.95
C GLY A 174 21.10 18.77 -10.17
N GLY A 175 21.28 17.79 -9.28
CA GLY A 175 22.49 17.64 -8.46
C GLY A 175 22.55 18.57 -7.26
N ALA A 176 21.44 19.22 -6.89
CA ALA A 176 21.37 20.17 -5.79
C ALA A 176 21.34 19.50 -4.41
N LYS A 177 21.95 20.13 -3.42
CA LYS A 177 21.68 19.84 -2.01
C LYS A 177 20.31 20.39 -1.62
N ILE A 178 19.46 19.53 -1.10
CA ILE A 178 18.08 19.84 -0.70
C ILE A 178 17.96 20.83 0.46
N THR A 179 19.07 21.09 1.16
CA THR A 179 19.10 22.03 2.30
C THR A 179 19.58 23.41 1.94
N ASP A 180 19.96 23.62 0.66
CA ASP A 180 20.56 24.86 0.24
C ASP A 180 19.57 25.75 -0.52
N LEU A 181 19.13 26.80 0.20
CA LEU A 181 18.24 27.81 -0.37
C LEU A 181 18.86 28.53 -1.58
N ASP A 182 20.16 28.73 -1.54
CA ASP A 182 20.86 29.43 -2.63
C ASP A 182 20.83 28.60 -3.91
N THR A 183 21.06 27.30 -3.84
CA THR A 183 20.88 26.39 -4.98
C THR A 183 19.46 26.40 -5.51
N TYR A 184 18.45 26.42 -4.63
CA TYR A 184 17.05 26.55 -5.06
C TYR A 184 16.77 27.85 -5.81
N LEU A 185 17.36 28.96 -5.33
CA LEU A 185 17.14 30.29 -5.91
C LEU A 185 17.93 30.55 -7.21
N THR A 186 19.14 30.02 -7.32
CA THR A 186 20.04 30.32 -8.43
C THR A 186 20.07 29.22 -9.50
N GLY A 187 19.70 27.98 -9.14
CA GLY A 187 19.88 26.81 -9.99
C GLY A 187 21.35 26.39 -10.16
N GLU A 188 22.28 27.01 -9.44
CA GLU A 188 23.71 26.70 -9.49
C GLU A 188 24.04 25.64 -8.41
N THR A 189 24.77 24.60 -8.81
CA THR A 189 25.25 23.56 -7.88
C THR A 189 26.49 24.05 -7.14
N HIS A 190 26.54 23.73 -5.82
CA HIS A 190 27.66 24.11 -4.97
C HIS A 190 28.99 23.40 -5.27
N ASP A 191 30.05 24.04 -4.76
CA ASP A 191 31.47 23.73 -4.76
C ASP A 191 31.79 22.22 -4.85
N PRO A 192 32.49 21.78 -5.93
CA PRO A 192 32.90 20.38 -6.09
C PRO A 192 33.89 19.86 -5.02
N GLU A 193 34.48 20.77 -4.21
CA GLU A 193 35.39 20.38 -3.12
C GLU A 193 34.71 20.10 -1.77
N CYS A 194 33.39 20.30 -1.68
CA CYS A 194 32.64 19.97 -0.46
C CYS A 194 32.48 18.45 -0.28
N VAL A 195 33.14 17.86 0.68
CA VAL A 195 33.11 16.42 1.00
C VAL A 195 31.70 15.89 1.28
N ASP A 196 30.81 16.73 1.80
CA ASP A 196 29.40 16.43 2.03
C ASP A 196 28.50 16.74 0.81
N CYS A 197 29.08 17.16 -0.32
CA CYS A 197 28.37 17.58 -1.53
C CYS A 197 28.29 16.48 -2.60
N ALA A 198 28.66 15.23 -2.29
CA ALA A 198 28.53 14.13 -3.24
C ALA A 198 27.07 14.01 -3.71
N PRO A 199 26.83 13.84 -5.03
CA PRO A 199 25.50 13.66 -5.57
C PRO A 199 24.80 12.50 -4.87
N LEU A 200 23.55 12.69 -4.46
CA LEU A 200 22.73 11.62 -3.96
C LEU A 200 22.42 10.64 -5.10
N THR A 201 22.55 9.35 -4.86
CA THR A 201 22.29 8.32 -5.86
C THR A 201 21.32 7.25 -5.34
N GLY A 202 20.74 6.47 -6.25
CA GLY A 202 19.91 5.32 -5.91
C GLY A 202 18.74 5.66 -4.99
N LEU A 203 18.46 4.79 -4.02
CA LEU A 203 17.35 4.96 -3.07
C LEU A 203 17.52 6.20 -2.18
N ARG A 204 18.76 6.64 -1.87
CA ARG A 204 18.98 7.87 -1.11
C ARG A 204 18.53 9.10 -1.88
N ALA A 205 18.83 9.18 -3.19
CA ALA A 205 18.34 10.25 -4.06
C ALA A 205 16.82 10.25 -4.14
N TYR A 206 16.23 9.07 -4.30
CA TYR A 206 14.77 8.94 -4.38
C TYR A 206 14.09 9.33 -3.06
N SER A 207 14.65 8.92 -1.92
CA SER A 207 14.14 9.33 -0.61
C SER A 207 14.23 10.84 -0.38
N ALA A 208 15.32 11.46 -0.85
CA ALA A 208 15.51 12.89 -0.77
C ALA A 208 14.55 13.68 -1.67
N ALA A 209 14.28 13.17 -2.89
CA ALA A 209 13.31 13.77 -3.83
C ALA A 209 11.84 13.67 -3.33
N ARG A 210 11.57 12.81 -2.36
CA ARG A 210 10.25 12.62 -1.72
C ARG A 210 10.40 12.76 -0.20
N PRO A 211 10.66 13.97 0.30
CA PRO A 211 11.08 14.15 1.69
C PRO A 211 9.98 13.80 2.71
N PRO A 212 10.34 13.32 3.91
CA PRO A 212 9.38 12.90 4.92
C PRO A 212 8.35 13.98 5.33
N HIS A 213 8.70 15.26 5.24
CA HIS A 213 7.76 16.34 5.55
C HIS A 213 6.63 16.48 4.51
N SER A 214 6.80 15.95 3.31
CA SER A 214 5.71 15.83 2.32
C SER A 214 4.60 14.94 2.84
N GLU A 215 4.95 13.80 3.50
CA GLU A 215 3.98 12.94 4.17
C GLU A 215 3.30 13.67 5.33
N GLY A 216 4.07 14.28 6.23
CA GLY A 216 3.52 15.00 7.40
C GLY A 216 2.57 16.13 7.01
N LEU A 217 2.90 16.89 5.98
CA LEU A 217 2.04 17.96 5.48
C LEU A 217 0.76 17.41 4.84
N ALA A 218 0.86 16.36 4.01
CA ALA A 218 -0.31 15.72 3.41
C ALA A 218 -1.25 15.12 4.47
N ILE A 219 -0.69 14.46 5.51
CA ILE A 219 -1.45 13.95 6.65
C ILE A 219 -2.19 15.09 7.36
N THR A 220 -1.54 16.22 7.56
CA THR A 220 -2.16 17.40 8.21
C THR A 220 -3.33 17.94 7.40
N ILE A 221 -3.15 18.13 6.10
CA ILE A 221 -4.21 18.57 5.19
C ILE A 221 -5.37 17.57 5.18
N ALA A 222 -5.08 16.30 4.99
CA ALA A 222 -6.09 15.24 4.96
C ALA A 222 -6.89 15.17 6.27
N SER A 223 -6.21 15.30 7.40
CA SER A 223 -6.85 15.25 8.72
C SER A 223 -7.76 16.46 8.98
N TYR A 224 -7.33 17.63 8.55
CA TYR A 224 -8.15 18.84 8.64
C TYR A 224 -9.40 18.73 7.75
N LEU A 225 -9.24 18.25 6.51
CA LEU A 225 -10.38 18.00 5.62
C LEU A 225 -11.33 16.94 6.18
N ALA A 226 -10.81 15.87 6.79
CA ALA A 226 -11.64 14.85 7.43
C ALA A 226 -12.47 15.44 8.59
N HIS A 227 -11.87 16.33 9.39
CA HIS A 227 -12.58 17.09 10.42
C HIS A 227 -13.69 17.96 9.84
N GLU A 228 -13.38 18.81 8.85
CA GLU A 228 -14.33 19.74 8.22
C GLU A 228 -15.49 19.02 7.53
N THR A 229 -15.24 17.87 6.95
CA THR A 229 -16.25 17.10 6.21
C THR A 229 -16.98 16.07 7.06
N ASN A 230 -16.59 15.85 8.31
CA ASN A 230 -17.03 14.76 9.17
C ASN A 230 -16.85 13.38 8.51
N CYS A 231 -15.79 13.20 7.71
CA CYS A 231 -15.39 11.91 7.17
C CYS A 231 -14.65 11.13 8.26
N LEU A 232 -15.39 10.35 9.06
CA LEU A 232 -14.93 9.88 10.37
C LEU A 232 -13.93 8.72 10.32
N ASN A 233 -13.81 8.00 9.19
CA ASN A 233 -12.97 6.79 9.09
C ASN A 233 -11.85 6.99 8.07
N ILE A 234 -10.70 7.38 8.54
CA ILE A 234 -9.50 7.65 7.73
C ILE A 234 -8.43 6.59 8.00
N ASN A 235 -7.88 6.02 6.92
CA ASN A 235 -6.72 5.15 6.96
C ASN A 235 -5.51 5.90 6.38
N LEU A 236 -4.54 6.22 7.21
CA LEU A 236 -3.26 6.79 6.81
C LEU A 236 -2.35 5.62 6.41
N LEU A 237 -2.14 5.46 5.10
CA LEU A 237 -1.52 4.28 4.53
C LEU A 237 0.01 4.38 4.60
N HIS A 238 0.67 3.22 4.72
CA HIS A 238 2.12 3.02 4.59
C HIS A 238 2.98 4.18 5.14
N LEU A 239 2.82 4.55 6.42
CA LEU A 239 3.65 5.57 7.06
C LEU A 239 5.13 5.13 7.05
N THR A 240 6.04 6.00 6.57
CA THR A 240 7.41 5.59 6.30
C THR A 240 8.46 6.23 7.20
N SER A 241 8.10 7.24 7.97
CA SER A 241 9.07 8.06 8.68
C SER A 241 8.58 8.51 10.06
N ARG A 242 9.53 8.94 10.90
CA ARG A 242 9.23 9.61 12.17
C ARG A 242 8.28 10.79 11.96
N LYS A 243 8.52 11.64 10.97
CA LYS A 243 7.68 12.82 10.70
C LYS A 243 6.25 12.44 10.33
N ALA A 244 6.06 11.37 9.56
CA ALA A 244 4.73 10.89 9.18
C ALA A 244 3.97 10.38 10.40
N VAL A 245 4.59 9.54 11.24
CA VAL A 245 3.95 9.00 12.47
C VAL A 245 3.64 10.13 13.47
N GLU A 246 4.57 11.04 13.70
CA GLU A 246 4.36 12.18 14.61
C GLU A 246 3.23 13.11 14.14
N ALA A 247 3.14 13.37 12.82
CA ALA A 247 2.01 14.11 12.24
C ALA A 247 0.70 13.36 12.45
N ALA A 248 0.65 12.06 12.17
CA ALA A 248 -0.54 11.24 12.35
C ALA A 248 -1.02 11.22 13.81
N MET A 249 -0.10 11.09 14.77
CA MET A 249 -0.42 11.12 16.21
C MET A 249 -0.89 12.49 16.65
N THR A 250 -0.29 13.57 16.14
CA THR A 250 -0.67 14.94 16.44
C THR A 250 -2.09 15.23 15.95
N MET A 251 -2.41 14.82 14.73
CA MET A 251 -3.73 15.00 14.13
C MET A 251 -4.79 14.15 14.83
N ALA A 252 -4.48 12.91 15.19
CA ALA A 252 -5.39 12.08 15.97
C ALA A 252 -5.72 12.69 17.35
N LYS A 253 -4.77 13.37 17.97
CA LYS A 253 -5.00 14.12 19.21
C LYS A 253 -5.81 15.40 18.98
N ALA A 254 -5.58 16.11 17.87
CA ALA A 254 -6.30 17.35 17.53
C ALA A 254 -7.77 17.07 17.15
N PHE A 255 -8.02 15.95 16.48
CA PHE A 255 -9.36 15.57 15.98
C PHE A 255 -9.79 14.20 16.52
N PRO A 256 -10.06 14.05 17.83
CA PRO A 256 -10.33 12.76 18.47
C PRO A 256 -11.64 12.09 18.04
N HIS A 257 -12.53 12.82 17.38
CA HIS A 257 -13.78 12.30 16.79
C HIS A 257 -13.55 11.60 15.44
N VAL A 258 -12.40 11.80 14.78
CA VAL A 258 -12.01 11.11 13.56
C VAL A 258 -11.25 9.84 13.93
N ASN A 259 -11.75 8.69 13.47
CA ASN A 259 -11.14 7.40 13.72
C ASN A 259 -9.99 7.16 12.72
N PHE A 260 -8.82 7.72 13.03
CA PHE A 260 -7.61 7.48 12.25
C PHE A 260 -7.05 6.09 12.51
N ARG A 261 -6.70 5.39 11.43
CA ARG A 261 -5.90 4.18 11.45
C ARG A 261 -4.60 4.41 10.69
N ARG A 262 -3.53 3.78 11.16
CA ARG A 262 -2.15 4.03 10.72
C ARG A 262 -1.54 2.71 10.29
N GLU A 263 -1.22 2.64 9.03
CA GLU A 263 -0.66 1.46 8.37
C GLU A 263 0.86 1.59 8.23
N VAL A 264 1.56 0.47 8.30
CA VAL A 264 2.96 0.35 7.91
C VAL A 264 3.14 -0.89 7.04
N THR A 265 4.07 -0.86 6.09
CA THR A 265 4.37 -2.04 5.28
C THR A 265 5.55 -2.81 5.84
N ILE A 266 5.58 -4.11 5.57
CA ILE A 266 6.72 -4.95 5.94
C ILE A 266 8.01 -4.50 5.25
N GLY A 267 7.91 -3.95 4.02
CA GLY A 267 9.05 -3.38 3.30
C GLY A 267 9.68 -2.22 4.06
N HIS A 268 8.88 -1.27 4.57
CA HIS A 268 9.37 -0.13 5.34
C HIS A 268 9.87 -0.50 6.75
N LEU A 269 9.46 -1.64 7.28
CA LEU A 269 9.97 -2.18 8.54
C LEU A 269 11.31 -2.94 8.39
N CYS A 270 11.62 -3.44 7.19
CA CYS A 270 12.79 -4.30 6.97
C CYS A 270 13.91 -3.64 6.18
N LEU A 271 13.58 -2.69 5.31
CA LEU A 271 14.52 -2.09 4.36
C LEU A 271 14.83 -0.63 4.72
N ASP A 272 16.07 -0.24 4.55
CA ASP A 272 16.47 1.17 4.49
C ASP A 272 17.05 1.52 3.12
N TYR A 273 17.32 2.79 2.86
CA TYR A 273 17.80 3.24 1.56
C TYR A 273 19.23 2.76 1.20
N ASP A 274 19.92 2.08 2.13
CA ASP A 274 21.22 1.41 1.88
C ASP A 274 21.05 -0.07 1.50
N ALA A 275 19.81 -0.52 1.29
CA ALA A 275 19.50 -1.88 0.89
C ALA A 275 20.24 -2.26 -0.40
N LYS A 276 20.93 -3.43 -0.37
CA LYS A 276 21.78 -3.92 -1.46
C LYS A 276 21.04 -4.18 -2.76
N VAL A 277 19.74 -4.37 -2.69
CA VAL A 277 18.87 -4.58 -3.87
C VAL A 277 18.68 -3.32 -4.72
N GLY A 278 19.15 -2.17 -4.25
CA GLY A 278 19.18 -0.92 -5.03
C GLY A 278 17.81 -0.51 -5.58
N GLY A 279 17.76 -0.14 -6.86
CA GLY A 279 16.55 0.34 -7.53
C GLY A 279 15.35 -0.61 -7.53
N PHE A 280 15.56 -1.90 -7.26
CA PHE A 280 14.48 -2.86 -7.09
C PHE A 280 13.59 -2.54 -5.88
N ALA A 281 14.12 -1.89 -4.84
CA ALA A 281 13.37 -1.45 -3.68
C ALA A 281 12.72 -0.06 -3.84
N LYS A 282 12.69 0.52 -5.06
CA LYS A 282 11.94 1.77 -5.29
C LYS A 282 10.45 1.55 -5.07
N VAL A 283 9.86 2.37 -4.17
CA VAL A 283 8.45 2.34 -3.77
C VAL A 283 7.97 3.75 -3.41
N ASN A 284 6.68 3.98 -3.40
CA ASN A 284 6.03 5.22 -2.97
C ASN A 284 5.15 4.96 -1.72
N PRO A 285 5.35 5.71 -0.62
CA PRO A 285 6.48 6.60 -0.34
C PRO A 285 7.80 5.81 -0.27
N PRO A 286 8.99 6.48 -0.38
CA PRO A 286 10.24 5.76 -0.51
C PRO A 286 10.71 5.09 0.79
N ILE A 287 11.55 4.09 0.64
CA ILE A 287 12.35 3.52 1.73
C ILE A 287 13.21 4.64 2.35
N ARG A 288 13.26 4.68 3.69
CA ARG A 288 13.87 5.75 4.48
C ARG A 288 15.20 5.35 5.12
N SER A 289 15.68 6.19 6.02
CA SER A 289 16.88 5.94 6.82
C SER A 289 16.69 4.77 7.79
N ARG A 290 17.79 4.16 8.22
CA ARG A 290 17.76 3.17 9.31
C ARG A 290 17.13 3.76 10.59
N ALA A 291 17.35 5.03 10.89
CA ALA A 291 16.75 5.69 12.04
C ALA A 291 15.21 5.79 11.95
N ASP A 292 14.68 6.00 10.75
CA ASP A 292 13.22 5.96 10.52
C ASP A 292 12.68 4.54 10.67
N VAL A 293 13.38 3.52 10.14
CA VAL A 293 13.02 2.11 10.29
C VAL A 293 12.92 1.71 11.78
N GLU A 294 13.94 2.04 12.59
CA GLU A 294 13.89 1.74 14.02
C GLU A 294 12.77 2.50 14.73
N PHE A 295 12.51 3.74 14.35
CA PHE A 295 11.37 4.50 14.90
C PHE A 295 10.01 3.90 14.52
N LEU A 296 9.86 3.33 13.32
CA LEU A 296 8.65 2.61 12.92
C LEU A 296 8.46 1.35 13.79
N TRP A 297 9.54 0.61 14.09
CA TRP A 297 9.48 -0.53 15.01
C TRP A 297 9.10 -0.11 16.43
N GLU A 298 9.71 0.94 16.98
CA GLU A 298 9.32 1.51 18.27
C GLU A 298 7.83 1.89 18.27
N SER A 299 7.38 2.55 17.21
CA SER A 299 5.98 2.97 17.06
C SER A 299 5.01 1.80 16.95
N LEU A 300 5.40 0.70 16.30
CA LEU A 300 4.62 -0.52 16.22
C LEU A 300 4.47 -1.18 17.59
N LEU A 301 5.57 -1.30 18.34
CA LEU A 301 5.59 -1.85 19.69
C LEU A 301 4.78 -1.00 20.68
N ASP A 302 4.82 0.31 20.54
CA ASP A 302 4.06 1.27 21.34
C ASP A 302 2.55 1.34 20.96
N GLY A 303 2.11 0.59 19.93
CA GLY A 303 0.71 0.60 19.47
C GLY A 303 0.31 1.88 18.73
N LYS A 304 1.28 2.65 18.23
CA LYS A 304 1.02 3.83 17.39
C LYS A 304 0.65 3.48 15.95
N LEU A 305 0.91 2.24 15.54
CA LEU A 305 0.56 1.68 14.24
C LEU A 305 -0.48 0.57 14.41
N ASP A 306 -1.48 0.54 13.55
CA ASP A 306 -2.69 -0.28 13.72
C ASP A 306 -2.59 -1.65 13.01
N TRP A 307 -1.91 -1.74 11.87
CA TRP A 307 -1.66 -3.00 11.15
C TRP A 307 -0.41 -2.94 10.28
N VAL A 308 0.06 -4.13 9.91
CA VAL A 308 1.14 -4.34 8.94
C VAL A 308 0.57 -4.98 7.69
N CYS A 309 0.92 -4.46 6.52
CA CYS A 309 0.53 -4.97 5.21
C CYS A 309 1.74 -5.19 4.30
N SER A 310 1.53 -5.73 3.10
CA SER A 310 2.61 -5.89 2.12
C SER A 310 2.80 -4.67 1.23
N ASP A 311 1.73 -4.00 0.81
CA ASP A 311 1.68 -3.07 -0.32
C ASP A 311 2.23 -3.72 -1.60
N HIS A 312 1.94 -5.01 -1.76
CA HIS A 312 2.44 -5.85 -2.83
C HIS A 312 2.02 -5.32 -4.20
N ALA A 313 3.02 -5.03 -5.04
CA ALA A 313 2.84 -4.55 -6.41
C ALA A 313 3.83 -5.27 -7.33
N CYS A 314 3.39 -6.35 -7.98
CA CYS A 314 4.24 -7.12 -8.88
C CYS A 314 4.68 -6.26 -10.05
N CYS A 315 5.99 -5.99 -10.12
CA CYS A 315 6.63 -5.38 -11.26
C CYS A 315 7.74 -6.32 -11.73
N LYS A 316 7.57 -6.94 -12.87
CA LYS A 316 8.51 -7.96 -13.37
C LYS A 316 9.91 -7.37 -13.52
N PHE A 317 10.93 -8.22 -13.28
CA PHE A 317 12.35 -7.87 -13.31
C PHE A 317 12.75 -7.04 -14.53
N GLU A 318 12.32 -7.44 -15.73
CA GLU A 318 12.66 -6.77 -16.99
C GLU A 318 12.00 -5.40 -17.17
N MET A 319 10.98 -5.09 -16.36
CA MET A 319 10.29 -3.81 -16.39
C MET A 319 10.75 -2.86 -15.28
N LYS A 320 11.29 -3.41 -14.19
CA LYS A 320 11.47 -2.69 -12.91
C LYS A 320 12.43 -1.51 -13.02
N LEU A 321 13.61 -1.73 -13.57
CA LEU A 321 14.65 -0.69 -13.67
C LEU A 321 14.51 0.21 -14.90
N GLY A 322 13.54 -0.08 -15.78
CA GLY A 322 13.33 0.66 -17.01
C GLY A 322 14.30 0.26 -18.14
N LYS A 323 14.14 0.92 -19.30
CA LYS A 323 15.04 0.71 -20.45
C LYS A 323 16.08 1.83 -20.47
N GLY A 324 17.35 1.47 -20.61
CA GLY A 324 18.47 2.40 -20.82
C GLY A 324 19.39 2.50 -19.61
N ASP A 325 19.29 3.54 -18.81
CA ASP A 325 20.16 3.79 -17.67
C ASP A 325 19.59 3.07 -16.42
N SER A 326 20.07 1.86 -16.15
CA SER A 326 19.65 1.05 -15.00
C SER A 326 20.00 1.67 -13.64
N ASP A 327 20.92 2.66 -13.64
CA ASP A 327 21.38 3.32 -12.41
C ASP A 327 20.53 4.57 -12.08
N ASN A 328 19.72 5.02 -13.03
CA ASN A 328 18.82 6.13 -12.80
C ASN A 328 17.56 5.70 -12.07
N ILE A 329 17.53 5.92 -10.74
CA ILE A 329 16.41 5.56 -9.88
C ILE A 329 15.08 6.20 -10.32
N PHE A 330 15.09 7.36 -10.98
CA PHE A 330 13.88 8.07 -11.37
C PHE A 330 13.13 7.39 -12.51
N VAL A 331 13.79 6.61 -13.36
CA VAL A 331 13.15 5.86 -14.45
C VAL A 331 12.63 4.49 -13.99
N ALA A 332 13.08 3.97 -12.84
CA ALA A 332 12.60 2.71 -12.30
C ALA A 332 11.10 2.79 -11.96
N LYS A 333 10.40 1.66 -12.07
CA LYS A 333 8.99 1.55 -11.65
C LYS A 333 8.88 1.54 -10.13
N SER A 334 7.84 2.19 -9.59
CA SER A 334 7.58 2.21 -8.15
C SER A 334 6.75 1.00 -7.73
N GLY A 335 7.02 0.44 -6.56
CA GLY A 335 6.36 -0.74 -6.02
C GLY A 335 7.14 -2.03 -6.24
N PHE A 336 6.97 -2.97 -5.35
CA PHE A 336 7.56 -4.32 -5.38
C PHE A 336 6.63 -5.32 -4.70
N GLY A 337 6.82 -6.60 -4.97
CA GLY A 337 6.14 -7.70 -4.30
C GLY A 337 6.80 -8.07 -2.97
N GLY A 338 6.15 -8.95 -2.21
CA GLY A 338 6.66 -9.45 -0.94
C GLY A 338 5.58 -9.87 0.04
N THR A 339 4.34 -10.08 -0.41
CA THR A 339 3.24 -10.57 0.44
C THR A 339 3.56 -11.94 1.04
N GLU A 340 4.31 -12.79 0.32
CA GLU A 340 4.79 -14.10 0.79
C GLU A 340 5.78 -14.00 1.96
N PHE A 341 6.46 -12.87 2.09
CA PHE A 341 7.41 -12.62 3.18
C PHE A 341 6.85 -11.77 4.32
N LEU A 342 5.61 -11.28 4.19
CA LEU A 342 4.96 -10.44 5.21
C LEU A 342 5.04 -11.08 6.62
N LEU A 343 4.50 -12.28 6.78
CA LEU A 343 4.46 -12.94 8.08
C LEU A 343 5.82 -13.46 8.53
N PRO A 344 6.61 -14.16 7.69
CA PRO A 344 7.95 -14.60 8.07
C PRO A 344 8.88 -13.47 8.52
N ALA A 345 8.89 -12.34 7.81
CA ALA A 345 9.72 -11.19 8.17
C ALA A 345 9.22 -10.51 9.46
N LEU A 346 7.90 -10.33 9.62
CA LEU A 346 7.33 -9.77 10.84
C LEU A 346 7.59 -10.65 12.06
N ILE A 347 7.51 -11.98 11.92
CA ILE A 347 7.90 -12.92 12.99
C ILE A 347 9.38 -12.73 13.31
N THR A 348 10.25 -12.78 12.30
CA THR A 348 11.70 -12.74 12.46
C THR A 348 12.13 -11.46 13.17
N GLU A 349 11.77 -10.31 12.66
CA GLU A 349 12.20 -9.02 13.20
C GLU A 349 11.40 -8.59 14.43
N GLY A 350 10.11 -8.90 14.46
CA GLY A 350 9.23 -8.54 15.58
C GLY A 350 9.54 -9.35 16.83
N ARG A 351 9.80 -10.66 16.70
CA ARG A 351 10.16 -11.52 17.85
C ARG A 351 11.50 -11.12 18.50
N LYS A 352 12.49 -10.73 17.70
CA LYS A 352 13.74 -10.15 18.21
C LYS A 352 13.51 -8.91 19.08
N ARG A 353 12.47 -8.14 18.80
CA ARG A 353 12.06 -6.91 19.49
C ARG A 353 10.98 -7.14 20.58
N GLY A 354 10.63 -8.39 20.86
CA GLY A 354 9.67 -8.74 21.91
C GLY A 354 8.19 -8.73 21.47
N LEU A 355 7.89 -8.60 20.17
CA LEU A 355 6.52 -8.67 19.68
C LEU A 355 5.90 -10.04 19.97
N SER A 356 4.75 -10.08 20.64
CA SER A 356 4.07 -11.32 20.99
C SER A 356 3.34 -11.94 19.79
N TRP A 357 3.09 -13.27 19.83
CA TRP A 357 2.30 -13.95 18.81
C TRP A 357 0.89 -13.37 18.65
N ASN A 358 0.25 -13.05 19.78
CA ASN A 358 -1.08 -12.42 19.76
C ASN A 358 -1.05 -11.05 19.06
N LYS A 359 -0.02 -10.25 19.33
CA LYS A 359 0.12 -8.94 18.67
C LYS A 359 0.41 -9.08 17.18
N ILE A 360 1.20 -10.08 16.77
CA ILE A 360 1.39 -10.40 15.35
C ILE A 360 0.04 -10.72 14.69
N ALA A 361 -0.78 -11.61 15.29
CA ALA A 361 -2.10 -11.95 14.75
C ALA A 361 -3.06 -10.74 14.72
N GLU A 362 -3.03 -9.89 15.75
CA GLU A 362 -3.79 -8.64 15.77
C GLU A 362 -3.40 -7.72 14.60
N LEU A 363 -2.10 -7.50 14.40
CA LEU A 363 -1.54 -6.58 13.39
C LEU A 363 -1.70 -7.07 11.95
N THR A 364 -1.78 -8.39 11.73
CA THR A 364 -1.84 -8.98 10.38
C THR A 364 -3.19 -9.60 10.02
N SER A 365 -4.16 -9.63 10.95
CA SER A 365 -5.45 -10.27 10.71
C SER A 365 -6.60 -9.48 11.33
N TRP A 366 -6.71 -9.45 12.65
CA TRP A 366 -7.88 -8.95 13.36
C TRP A 366 -8.19 -7.48 13.06
N THR A 367 -7.20 -6.58 13.20
CA THR A 367 -7.44 -5.15 13.09
C THR A 367 -7.88 -4.75 11.69
N ALA A 368 -7.23 -5.28 10.66
CA ALA A 368 -7.60 -5.06 9.26
C ALA A 368 -8.98 -5.63 8.95
N ALA A 369 -9.27 -6.87 9.38
CA ALA A 369 -10.57 -7.49 9.17
C ALA A 369 -11.71 -6.63 9.74
N ARG A 370 -11.58 -6.16 10.98
CA ARG A 370 -12.60 -5.28 11.62
C ARG A 370 -12.74 -3.96 10.88
N ARG A 371 -11.63 -3.33 10.50
CA ARG A 371 -11.64 -2.03 9.81
C ARG A 371 -12.35 -2.08 8.48
N PHE A 372 -12.18 -3.15 7.73
CA PHE A 372 -12.68 -3.26 6.36
C PHE A 372 -13.98 -4.06 6.23
N GLY A 373 -14.66 -4.32 7.35
CA GLY A 373 -15.98 -4.98 7.34
C GLY A 373 -15.93 -6.46 6.99
N LEU A 374 -14.82 -7.15 7.29
CA LEU A 374 -14.65 -8.60 7.13
C LEU A 374 -14.93 -9.31 8.45
N HIS A 375 -16.19 -9.28 8.90
CA HIS A 375 -16.57 -9.74 10.23
C HIS A 375 -16.42 -11.26 10.41
N GLY A 376 -16.52 -12.04 9.33
CA GLY A 376 -16.29 -13.49 9.33
C GLY A 376 -14.81 -13.90 9.20
N LYS A 377 -13.86 -12.94 9.17
CA LYS A 377 -12.44 -13.16 8.97
C LYS A 377 -11.59 -12.62 10.13
N GLY A 378 -10.33 -13.03 10.19
CA GLY A 378 -9.31 -12.46 11.07
C GLY A 378 -9.29 -13.02 12.49
N ASP A 379 -10.06 -14.07 12.80
CA ASP A 379 -10.04 -14.77 14.09
C ASP A 379 -10.25 -16.27 13.91
N ILE A 380 -9.99 -17.04 14.96
CA ILE A 380 -10.26 -18.47 15.08
C ILE A 380 -11.30 -18.64 16.18
N ALA A 381 -12.58 -18.57 15.79
CA ALA A 381 -13.71 -18.69 16.70
C ALA A 381 -14.94 -19.31 15.98
N PRO A 382 -15.90 -19.88 16.71
CA PRO A 382 -17.15 -20.33 16.10
C PRO A 382 -17.87 -19.20 15.35
N GLY A 383 -18.30 -19.49 14.11
CA GLY A 383 -18.96 -18.52 13.23
C GLY A 383 -17.99 -17.78 12.28
N PHE A 384 -16.67 -17.90 12.47
CA PHE A 384 -15.69 -17.43 11.52
C PHE A 384 -15.35 -18.47 10.46
N ASP A 385 -14.90 -18.01 9.31
CA ASP A 385 -14.34 -18.91 8.31
C ASP A 385 -13.11 -19.64 8.87
N ALA A 386 -12.98 -20.91 8.53
CA ALA A 386 -11.80 -21.70 8.92
C ALA A 386 -10.58 -21.33 8.05
N ASP A 387 -10.18 -20.07 8.13
CA ASP A 387 -9.00 -19.52 7.50
C ASP A 387 -7.82 -19.65 8.47
N ILE A 388 -6.96 -20.64 8.23
CA ILE A 388 -5.94 -21.03 9.20
C ILE A 388 -4.57 -21.08 8.53
N VAL A 389 -3.56 -20.53 9.20
CA VAL A 389 -2.16 -20.64 8.80
C VAL A 389 -1.38 -21.42 9.86
N LEU A 390 -0.59 -22.39 9.42
CA LEU A 390 0.33 -23.13 10.29
C LEU A 390 1.76 -22.61 10.08
N VAL A 391 2.38 -22.21 11.18
CA VAL A 391 3.73 -21.67 11.23
C VAL A 391 4.62 -22.64 12.00
N ASP A 392 5.77 -23.01 11.41
CA ASP A 392 6.84 -23.66 12.15
C ASP A 392 7.84 -22.61 12.64
N PRO A 393 7.86 -22.29 13.95
CA PRO A 393 8.72 -21.26 14.52
C PRO A 393 10.20 -21.68 14.61
N ASN A 394 10.51 -22.95 14.31
CA ASN A 394 11.87 -23.52 14.42
C ASN A 394 12.47 -23.84 13.04
N LYS A 395 11.74 -23.61 11.95
CA LYS A 395 12.20 -23.87 10.58
C LYS A 395 12.58 -22.55 9.92
N SER A 396 13.87 -22.23 9.90
CA SER A 396 14.41 -21.07 9.19
C SER A 396 14.57 -21.36 7.70
N PHE A 397 14.59 -20.27 6.90
CA PHE A 397 14.93 -20.29 5.48
C PHE A 397 15.52 -18.93 5.07
N VAL A 398 16.16 -18.89 3.91
CA VAL A 398 16.65 -17.62 3.31
C VAL A 398 15.64 -17.15 2.30
N ALA A 399 15.17 -15.89 2.45
CA ALA A 399 14.26 -15.27 1.51
C ALA A 399 14.98 -14.96 0.19
N GLY A 400 14.27 -15.09 -0.91
CA GLY A 400 14.79 -14.83 -2.24
C GLY A 400 13.76 -15.17 -3.32
N ASN A 401 14.09 -14.82 -4.56
CA ASN A 401 13.22 -15.11 -5.69
C ASN A 401 13.00 -16.61 -5.91
N GLU A 402 14.00 -17.44 -5.61
CA GLU A 402 13.95 -18.90 -5.84
C GLU A 402 12.91 -19.63 -4.97
N VAL A 403 12.52 -19.01 -3.85
CA VAL A 403 11.53 -19.55 -2.91
C VAL A 403 10.19 -18.83 -2.96
N SER A 404 10.00 -17.91 -3.91
CA SER A 404 8.79 -17.08 -4.07
C SER A 404 7.91 -17.59 -5.20
N GLU A 405 6.60 -17.65 -4.98
CA GLU A 405 5.59 -17.95 -5.99
C GLU A 405 5.21 -16.69 -6.82
N SER A 406 5.69 -15.51 -6.46
CA SER A 406 5.47 -14.28 -7.23
C SER A 406 6.18 -14.32 -8.57
N GLN A 407 5.53 -13.85 -9.62
CA GLN A 407 6.13 -13.74 -10.96
C GLN A 407 7.02 -12.50 -11.11
N GLN A 408 7.36 -11.83 -10.03
CA GLN A 408 8.19 -10.63 -10.05
C GLN A 408 9.60 -10.87 -10.61
N GLY A 409 10.20 -12.04 -10.34
CA GLY A 409 11.53 -12.43 -10.83
C GLY A 409 12.71 -11.85 -10.04
N TYR A 410 12.46 -11.25 -8.88
CA TYR A 410 13.43 -10.79 -7.88
C TYR A 410 12.76 -10.69 -6.53
N SER A 411 13.54 -10.54 -5.45
CA SER A 411 12.99 -10.23 -4.13
C SER A 411 13.74 -9.05 -3.52
N VAL A 412 13.01 -8.13 -2.89
CA VAL A 412 13.61 -7.05 -2.09
C VAL A 412 14.10 -7.57 -0.74
N PHE A 413 13.66 -8.75 -0.33
CA PHE A 413 14.11 -9.46 0.87
C PHE A 413 15.23 -10.45 0.59
N GLU A 414 15.85 -10.41 -0.60
CA GLU A 414 16.90 -11.33 -1.05
C GLU A 414 18.02 -11.48 -0.02
N GLY A 415 18.31 -12.72 0.37
CA GLY A 415 19.34 -13.04 1.34
C GLY A 415 18.97 -12.81 2.81
N MET A 416 17.76 -12.33 3.12
CA MET A 416 17.32 -12.20 4.52
C MET A 416 17.00 -13.58 5.11
N GLU A 417 17.59 -13.86 6.28
CA GLU A 417 17.29 -15.07 7.04
C GLU A 417 15.96 -14.91 7.77
N MET A 418 14.98 -15.74 7.43
CA MET A 418 13.66 -15.83 8.08
C MET A 418 13.70 -16.93 9.14
N SER A 419 13.34 -16.60 10.38
CA SER A 419 13.43 -17.51 11.53
C SER A 419 12.26 -18.50 11.66
N ALA A 420 11.22 -18.33 10.84
CA ALA A 420 10.02 -19.17 10.86
C ALA A 420 9.50 -19.39 9.45
N SER A 421 8.90 -20.55 9.20
CA SER A 421 8.31 -20.91 7.90
C SER A 421 6.80 -21.10 8.00
N ILE A 422 6.07 -20.63 6.98
CA ILE A 422 4.67 -21.02 6.77
C ILE A 422 4.67 -22.44 6.19
N THR A 423 3.94 -23.34 6.81
CA THR A 423 3.88 -24.75 6.37
C THR A 423 2.61 -25.09 5.65
N HIS A 424 1.47 -24.50 6.08
CA HIS A 424 0.17 -24.75 5.47
C HIS A 424 -0.71 -23.52 5.56
N THR A 425 -1.45 -23.26 4.50
CA THR A 425 -2.48 -22.20 4.45
C THR A 425 -3.81 -22.83 4.06
N PHE A 426 -4.81 -22.69 4.94
CA PHE A 426 -6.17 -23.16 4.73
C PHE A 426 -7.11 -21.98 4.49
N LEU A 427 -7.90 -22.07 3.44
CA LEU A 427 -8.97 -21.13 3.12
C LEU A 427 -10.32 -21.82 3.30
N ARG A 428 -11.15 -21.33 4.21
CA ARG A 428 -12.46 -21.91 4.55
C ARG A 428 -12.38 -23.43 4.77
N GLY A 429 -11.36 -23.87 5.53
CA GLY A 429 -11.12 -25.26 5.88
C GLY A 429 -10.49 -26.13 4.78
N ARG A 430 -10.18 -25.57 3.60
CA ARG A 430 -9.50 -26.29 2.51
C ARG A 430 -8.04 -25.89 2.44
N LEU A 431 -7.15 -26.87 2.36
CA LEU A 431 -5.73 -26.61 2.11
C LEU A 431 -5.58 -26.02 0.71
N ILE A 432 -4.98 -24.81 0.61
CA ILE A 432 -4.68 -24.12 -0.65
C ILE A 432 -3.17 -24.03 -0.93
N TYR A 433 -2.35 -24.09 0.13
CA TYR A 433 -0.90 -24.09 0.03
C TYR A 433 -0.29 -24.99 1.12
N GLY A 434 0.67 -25.82 0.75
CA GLY A 434 1.33 -26.78 1.63
C GLY A 434 2.84 -26.89 1.36
N PRO A 435 3.54 -27.85 2.00
CA PRO A 435 4.98 -28.02 1.85
C PRO A 435 5.46 -28.26 0.42
N ASP A 436 4.60 -28.81 -0.43
CA ASP A 436 4.89 -29.13 -1.84
C ASP A 436 4.35 -28.04 -2.80
N GLY A 437 3.95 -26.87 -2.28
CA GLY A 437 3.41 -25.74 -3.05
C GLY A 437 1.90 -25.67 -3.05
N ALA A 438 1.34 -25.13 -4.16
CA ALA A 438 -0.09 -24.93 -4.36
C ALA A 438 -0.89 -26.23 -4.35
N VAL A 439 -2.08 -26.24 -3.72
CA VAL A 439 -2.97 -27.40 -3.64
C VAL A 439 -4.31 -27.09 -4.29
N GLY A 440 -4.63 -27.82 -5.35
CA GLY A 440 -5.89 -27.68 -6.08
C GLY A 440 -5.87 -26.59 -7.15
N GLN A 441 -6.89 -25.75 -7.18
CA GLN A 441 -7.07 -24.64 -8.14
C GLN A 441 -7.46 -23.37 -7.36
N PRO A 442 -7.29 -22.18 -7.95
CA PRO A 442 -7.76 -20.95 -7.34
C PRO A 442 -9.22 -21.07 -6.87
N SER A 443 -9.47 -20.76 -5.61
CA SER A 443 -10.78 -20.93 -4.96
C SER A 443 -11.21 -19.72 -4.12
N GLY A 444 -10.48 -18.61 -4.26
CA GLY A 444 -10.80 -17.35 -3.63
C GLY A 444 -12.12 -16.78 -4.13
N GLN A 445 -12.87 -16.17 -3.24
CA GLN A 445 -14.17 -15.58 -3.51
C GLN A 445 -14.12 -14.07 -3.32
N TYR A 446 -14.92 -13.35 -4.10
CA TYR A 446 -15.15 -11.94 -3.87
C TYR A 446 -15.89 -11.73 -2.55
N LEU A 447 -15.32 -10.89 -1.70
CA LEU A 447 -15.89 -10.55 -0.39
C LEU A 447 -16.77 -9.29 -0.52
N HIS A 448 -18.07 -9.50 -0.68
CA HIS A 448 -19.06 -8.45 -0.57
C HIS A 448 -19.13 -7.98 0.88
N ARG A 449 -18.79 -6.72 1.14
CA ARG A 449 -18.69 -6.18 2.51
C ARG A 449 -19.94 -5.39 2.91
N PRO A 450 -20.44 -5.49 4.16
CA PRO A 450 -19.84 -6.30 5.23
C PRO A 450 -19.96 -7.80 4.94
N TYR A 451 -18.93 -8.56 5.35
CA TYR A 451 -18.84 -10.01 5.14
C TYR A 451 -18.89 -10.74 6.48
N GLY A 452 -19.83 -11.66 6.65
CA GLY A 452 -19.93 -12.49 7.84
C GLY A 452 -20.37 -11.70 9.08
N GLY A 453 -21.63 -11.29 9.18
CA GLY A 453 -22.20 -10.56 10.31
C GLY A 453 -23.54 -11.12 10.72
#